data_ff5949b2e44c3e143f86e0162c201214
#
_entry.id   ff5949b2e44c3e143f86e0162c201214
#
_cell.length_a   1.000
_cell.length_b   1.000
_cell.length_c   1.000
_cell.angle_alpha   90.00
_cell.angle_beta   90.00
_cell.angle_gamma   90.00
#
_symmetry.space_group_name_H-M   'P 1'
#
loop_
_entity.id
_entity.type
_entity.pdbx_description
1 polymer ?
#
loop_
_entity_poly.entity_id
_entity_poly.type
_entity_poly.pdbx_seq_one_letter_code
_entity_poly.pdbx_strand_id
1 'polypeptide(L)' 'MATKVTVFANGKARQVSAEKTVAEMVRDLKLTPAAVLVERNGRALLRQEWEMERVEHGDRLEFVKVVAGG' A
#
# COMPACT_ATOMS: atom_id res chain seq x y z
N MET A 1 4.52 20.51 -9.73
CA MET A 1 5.34 19.40 -10.22
C MET A 1 5.12 18.20 -9.34
N ALA A 2 4.96 17.05 -9.97
CA ALA A 2 4.74 15.82 -9.21
C ALA A 2 6.06 15.37 -8.62
N THR A 3 6.09 15.19 -7.31
CA THR A 3 7.23 14.63 -6.63
C THR A 3 7.05 13.11 -6.56
N LYS A 4 8.12 12.40 -6.81
CA LYS A 4 8.10 10.94 -6.69
C LYS A 4 8.87 10.52 -5.47
N VAL A 5 8.38 9.48 -4.82
CA VAL A 5 9.02 8.88 -3.67
C VAL A 5 9.25 7.41 -3.95
N THR A 6 10.20 6.83 -3.23
CA THR A 6 10.46 5.39 -3.34
C THR A 6 9.82 4.71 -2.14
N VAL A 7 8.98 3.72 -2.41
CA VAL A 7 8.41 2.87 -1.37
C VAL A 7 8.75 1.43 -1.68
N PHE A 8 8.62 0.57 -0.69
CA PHE A 8 8.91 -0.86 -0.85
C PHE A 8 7.60 -1.62 -0.71
N ALA A 9 7.17 -2.24 -1.79
CA ALA A 9 5.94 -3.02 -1.80
C ALA A 9 6.33 -4.50 -1.79
N ASN A 10 6.06 -5.16 -0.68
CA ASN A 10 6.48 -6.55 -0.46
C ASN A 10 7.96 -6.73 -0.78
N GLY A 11 8.78 -5.80 -0.31
CA GLY A 11 10.22 -5.85 -0.47
C GLY A 11 10.76 -5.33 -1.78
N LYS A 12 9.89 -4.94 -2.72
CA LYS A 12 10.34 -4.43 -4.01
C LYS A 12 10.23 -2.91 -4.04
N ALA A 13 11.30 -2.25 -4.43
CA ALA A 13 11.31 -0.80 -4.53
C ALA A 13 10.45 -0.36 -5.71
N ARG A 14 9.61 0.65 -5.47
CA ARG A 14 8.78 1.26 -6.51
C ARG A 14 8.81 2.76 -6.35
N GLN A 15 8.88 3.45 -7.48
CA GLN A 15 8.74 4.90 -7.46
C GLN A 15 7.30 5.25 -7.76
N VAL A 16 6.69 6.02 -6.88
CA VAL A 16 5.30 6.41 -7.01
C VAL A 16 5.15 7.89 -6.70
N SER A 17 4.02 8.46 -7.09
CA SER A 17 3.73 9.85 -6.76
C SER A 17 3.62 10.02 -5.25
N ALA A 18 4.17 11.11 -4.74
CA ALA A 18 4.06 11.44 -3.31
C ALA A 18 2.62 11.71 -2.89
N GLU A 19 1.72 11.89 -3.85
CA GLU A 19 0.30 12.08 -3.56
C GLU A 19 -0.47 10.76 -3.48
N LYS A 20 0.18 9.65 -3.80
CA LYS A 20 -0.50 8.36 -3.89
C LYS A 20 -0.95 7.90 -2.51
N THR A 21 -2.19 7.41 -2.43
CA THR A 21 -2.69 6.83 -1.18
C THR A 21 -2.46 5.32 -1.17
N VAL A 22 -2.56 4.74 0.02
CA VAL A 22 -2.47 3.29 0.15
C VAL A 22 -3.57 2.60 -0.65
N ALA A 23 -4.79 3.19 -0.67
CA ALA A 23 -5.89 2.63 -1.46
C ALA A 23 -5.54 2.58 -2.94
N GLU A 24 -4.90 3.65 -3.45
CA GLU A 24 -4.49 3.68 -4.85
C GLU A 24 -3.39 2.65 -5.12
N MET A 25 -2.49 2.44 -4.16
CA MET A 25 -1.48 1.40 -4.31
C MET A 25 -2.11 0.02 -4.46
N VAL A 26 -3.13 -0.26 -3.65
CA VAL A 26 -3.84 -1.54 -3.73
C VAL A 26 -4.45 -1.71 -5.12
N ARG A 27 -5.05 -0.66 -5.65
CA ARG A 27 -5.65 -0.72 -6.99
C ARG A 27 -4.60 -0.89 -8.08
N ASP A 28 -3.50 -0.12 -7.98
CA ASP A 28 -2.44 -0.18 -8.98
C ASP A 28 -1.79 -1.56 -9.04
N LEU A 29 -1.69 -2.23 -7.91
CA LEU A 29 -1.13 -3.57 -7.83
C LEU A 29 -2.15 -4.63 -8.22
N LYS A 30 -3.36 -4.22 -8.58
CA LYS A 30 -4.44 -5.10 -9.03
C LYS A 30 -4.84 -6.11 -7.96
N LEU A 31 -4.77 -5.66 -6.72
CA LEU A 31 -5.19 -6.49 -5.60
C LEU A 31 -6.67 -6.24 -5.32
N THR A 32 -7.33 -7.26 -4.79
CA THR A 32 -8.74 -7.15 -4.41
C THR A 32 -8.82 -6.55 -3.01
N PRO A 33 -9.37 -5.35 -2.85
CA PRO A 33 -9.38 -4.71 -1.53
C PRO A 33 -10.03 -5.55 -0.44
N ALA A 34 -11.06 -6.32 -0.77
CA ALA A 34 -11.74 -7.14 0.21
C ALA A 34 -10.91 -8.34 0.67
N ALA A 35 -9.83 -8.66 -0.05
CA ALA A 35 -9.06 -9.87 0.20
C ALA A 35 -7.60 -9.57 0.47
N VAL A 36 -7.30 -8.34 0.90
CA VAL A 36 -5.91 -7.98 1.18
C VAL A 36 -5.83 -7.24 2.51
N LEU A 37 -4.78 -7.54 3.27
CA LEU A 37 -4.41 -6.78 4.46
C LEU A 37 -3.18 -5.97 4.12
N VAL A 38 -3.08 -4.78 4.70
CA VAL A 38 -1.94 -3.91 4.46
C VAL A 38 -1.27 -3.58 5.78
N GLU A 39 0.05 -3.74 5.82
CA GLU A 39 0.87 -3.24 6.91
C GLU A 39 1.76 -2.14 6.38
N ARG A 40 1.95 -1.13 7.18
CA ARG A 40 2.83 -0.02 6.83
C ARG A 40 3.86 0.12 7.95
N ASN A 41 5.12 -0.11 7.58
CA ASN A 41 6.22 -0.02 8.54
C ASN A 41 5.96 -0.87 9.78
N GLY A 42 5.43 -2.07 9.56
CA GLY A 42 5.18 -3.01 10.64
C GLY A 42 3.87 -2.83 11.37
N ARG A 43 3.04 -1.85 10.95
CA ARG A 43 1.76 -1.58 11.61
C ARG A 43 0.61 -1.86 10.66
N ALA A 44 -0.36 -2.62 11.12
CA ALA A 44 -1.54 -2.92 10.32
C ALA A 44 -2.37 -1.66 10.12
N LEU A 45 -2.81 -1.44 8.89
CA LEU A 45 -3.69 -0.33 8.56
C LEU A 45 -5.12 -0.84 8.43
N LEU A 46 -6.05 -0.11 9.03
CA LEU A 46 -7.45 -0.40 8.82
C LEU A 46 -7.85 0.02 7.41
N ARG A 47 -8.78 -0.72 6.83
CA ARG A 47 -9.19 -0.43 5.45
C ARG A 47 -9.70 1.00 5.31
N GLN A 48 -10.42 1.50 6.30
CA GLN A 48 -10.94 2.85 6.23
C GLN A 48 -9.84 3.92 6.26
N GLU A 49 -8.62 3.55 6.66
CA GLU A 49 -7.50 4.49 6.66
C GLU A 49 -6.83 4.59 5.29
N TRP A 50 -7.03 3.60 4.42
CA TRP A 50 -6.27 3.52 3.16
C TRP A 50 -6.45 4.74 2.27
N GLU A 51 -7.64 5.31 2.23
CA GLU A 51 -7.93 6.45 1.35
C GLU A 51 -7.33 7.74 1.87
N MET A 52 -7.00 7.79 3.15
CA MET A 52 -6.47 8.98 3.77
C MET A 52 -4.97 8.91 4.02
N GLU A 53 -4.38 7.73 3.87
CA GLU A 53 -2.97 7.53 4.17
C GLU A 53 -2.15 7.67 2.89
N ARG A 54 -1.42 8.76 2.77
CA ARG A 54 -0.51 8.95 1.65
C ARG A 54 0.81 8.27 1.94
N VAL A 55 1.40 7.70 0.90
CA VAL A 55 2.70 7.06 1.05
C VAL A 55 3.78 8.11 1.25
N GLU A 56 4.85 7.71 1.93
CA GLU A 56 5.99 8.57 2.16
C GLU A 56 7.25 7.85 1.72
N HIS A 57 8.26 8.63 1.40
CA HIS A 57 9.53 8.07 0.96
C HIS A 57 10.08 7.12 2.02
N GLY A 58 10.47 5.94 1.57
CA GLY A 58 11.02 4.92 2.45
C GLY A 58 10.00 4.01 3.10
N ASP A 59 8.71 4.25 2.86
CA ASP A 59 7.67 3.39 3.43
C ASP A 59 7.86 1.94 3.02
N ARG A 60 7.64 1.05 3.98
CA ARG A 60 7.60 -0.38 3.73
C ARG A 60 6.16 -0.84 3.85
N LEU A 61 5.60 -1.24 2.73
CA LEU A 61 4.21 -1.67 2.66
C LEU A 61 4.18 -3.16 2.37
N GLU A 62 3.45 -3.89 3.23
CA GLU A 62 3.23 -5.32 3.03
C GLU A 62 1.79 -5.52 2.64
N PHE A 63 1.58 -6.13 1.50
CA PHE A 63 0.24 -6.44 1.02
C PHE A 63 0.06 -7.96 1.10
N VAL A 64 -0.79 -8.40 2.02
CA VAL A 64 -0.96 -9.81 2.31
C VAL A 64 -2.32 -10.24 1.82
N LYS A 65 -2.35 -11.20 0.90
CA LYS A 65 -3.61 -11.74 0.42
C LYS A 65 -4.20 -12.65 1.46
N VAL A 66 -5.48 -12.46 1.74
CA VAL A 66 -6.21 -13.32 2.65
C VAL A 66 -6.93 -14.35 1.80
N VAL A 67 -6.57 -15.60 1.99
CA VAL A 67 -7.26 -16.69 1.30
C VAL A 67 -8.45 -17.07 2.15
N ALA A 68 -9.65 -16.91 1.61
CA ALA A 68 -10.86 -17.30 2.30
C ALA A 68 -10.71 -18.80 2.61
N GLY A 69 -10.78 -19.10 3.88
CA GLY A 69 -10.43 -20.36 4.41
C GLY A 69 -11.15 -21.50 3.76
N GLY A 70 -10.66 -22.05 3.02
CA GLY A 70 -11.28 -23.21 2.43
C GLY A 70 -10.99 -24.43 3.26
#